data_e2f20b62d2481da2b477fe6456495ee5
#
_entry.id   e2f20b62d2481da2b477fe6456495ee5
#
_cell.length_a   1.000
_cell.length_b   1.000
_cell.length_c   1.000
_cell.angle_alpha   90.00
_cell.angle_beta   90.00
_cell.angle_gamma   90.00
#
_symmetry.space_group_name_H-M   'P 1'
#
loop_
_entity.id
_entity.type
_entity.pdbx_description
1 polymer ?
#
loop_
_entity_poly.entity_id
_entity_poly.type
_entity_poly.pdbx_seq_one_letter_code
_entity_poly.pdbx_strand_id
1 'polypeptide(L)'
;AIWYKRKAKKDLRPILTQVQFLSVSTIFFGLLGGTVFGLSLLGKEYAWLGKIQEYMLDSNQIFTLALALGVVQILFGLFIQGVNRIRQSGFLSSLPPFGWIILLVSLLDIGYLKMAAPISTYTSWLGVALIMFFSDMQMGILGRIGKGLWDLYGITGFFGDLLSYIRLFALGMSSAILGFVVNTISLQIKDSIPILGPILFVIFLIVGHGANMMLAMLGSFVHPMRLTFVEFYKNAGFTGGGKAYAPFSRKKQDTKHQNAT
;
A
#
# COMPACT_ATOMS: atom_id res chain seq x y z
N ALA A 1 -2.70 12.42 -21.52
CA ALA A 1 -1.55 11.50 -21.38
C ALA A 1 -1.32 10.69 -22.67
N ILE A 2 -2.34 10.05 -23.27
CA ILE A 2 -2.19 9.18 -24.45
C ILE A 2 -1.62 9.96 -25.65
N TRP A 3 -2.18 11.12 -25.96
CA TRP A 3 -1.72 11.98 -27.05
C TRP A 3 -0.32 12.56 -26.82
N TYR A 4 -0.01 12.94 -25.58
CA TYR A 4 1.29 13.50 -25.20
C TYR A 4 2.41 12.46 -25.20
N LYS A 5 2.10 11.19 -24.92
CA LYS A 5 3.06 10.07 -24.92
C LYS A 5 3.71 9.86 -26.30
N ARG A 6 2.99 10.14 -27.38
CA ARG A 6 3.51 10.01 -28.77
C ARG A 6 4.57 11.07 -29.07
N LYS A 7 4.47 12.27 -28.46
CA LYS A 7 5.39 13.41 -28.67
C LYS A 7 6.46 13.55 -27.58
N ALA A 8 6.37 12.78 -26.49
CA ALA A 8 7.26 12.90 -25.34
C ALA A 8 8.65 12.30 -25.58
N LYS A 9 9.68 12.87 -24.97
CA LYS A 9 11.05 12.33 -24.92
C LYS A 9 11.03 10.92 -24.34
N LYS A 10 11.97 10.06 -24.76
CA LYS A 10 12.04 8.65 -24.33
C LYS A 10 12.02 8.47 -22.80
N ASP A 11 12.66 9.37 -22.07
CA ASP A 11 12.76 9.31 -20.61
C ASP A 11 11.44 9.58 -19.88
N LEU A 12 10.50 10.32 -20.51
CA LEU A 12 9.19 10.62 -19.94
C LEU A 12 8.12 9.56 -20.24
N ARG A 13 8.36 8.68 -21.20
CA ARG A 13 7.40 7.66 -21.61
C ARG A 13 7.02 6.67 -20.50
N PRO A 14 7.95 6.16 -19.65
CA PRO A 14 7.60 5.29 -18.53
C PRO A 14 6.68 5.97 -17.53
N ILE A 15 6.98 7.22 -17.16
CA ILE A 15 6.19 8.03 -16.24
C ILE A 15 4.76 8.24 -16.79
N LEU A 16 4.66 8.64 -18.06
CA LEU A 16 3.36 8.82 -18.71
C LEU A 16 2.56 7.52 -18.79
N THR A 17 3.23 6.38 -18.95
CA THR A 17 2.57 5.07 -18.92
C THR A 17 2.02 4.76 -17.54
N GLN A 18 2.79 4.99 -16.47
CA GLN A 18 2.31 4.84 -15.10
C GLN A 18 1.10 5.74 -14.82
N VAL A 19 1.16 7.01 -15.21
CA VAL A 19 0.02 7.93 -15.06
C VAL A 19 -1.22 7.43 -15.79
N GLN A 20 -1.07 6.81 -16.96
CA GLN A 20 -2.21 6.21 -17.68
C GLN A 20 -2.84 5.07 -16.90
N PHE A 21 -2.04 4.12 -16.41
CA PHE A 21 -2.54 3.00 -15.61
C PHE A 21 -3.22 3.47 -14.33
N LEU A 22 -2.62 4.43 -13.63
CA LEU A 22 -3.20 5.01 -12.42
C LEU A 22 -4.53 5.71 -12.73
N SER A 23 -4.62 6.47 -13.82
CA SER A 23 -5.86 7.16 -14.23
C SER A 23 -6.98 6.18 -14.56
N VAL A 24 -6.68 5.11 -15.31
CA VAL A 24 -7.68 4.06 -15.62
C VAL A 24 -8.14 3.36 -14.34
N SER A 25 -7.21 3.01 -13.46
CA SER A 25 -7.52 2.41 -12.16
C SER A 25 -8.40 3.32 -11.31
N THR A 26 -8.07 4.61 -11.24
CA THR A 26 -8.87 5.61 -10.49
C THR A 26 -10.29 5.73 -11.03
N ILE A 27 -10.47 5.76 -12.36
CA ILE A 27 -11.80 5.80 -12.98
C ILE A 27 -12.58 4.52 -12.64
N PHE A 28 -11.93 3.36 -12.78
CA PHE A 28 -12.56 2.08 -12.50
C PHE A 28 -13.03 1.96 -11.04
N PHE A 29 -12.16 2.23 -10.08
CA PHE A 29 -12.51 2.18 -8.66
C PHE A 29 -13.44 3.32 -8.24
N GLY A 30 -13.35 4.49 -8.86
CA GLY A 30 -14.28 5.60 -8.64
C GLY A 30 -15.71 5.25 -9.08
N LEU A 31 -15.86 4.59 -10.23
CA LEU A 31 -17.15 4.10 -10.70
C LEU A 31 -17.72 2.99 -9.81
N LEU A 32 -16.86 2.07 -9.35
CA LEU A 32 -17.26 1.04 -8.38
C LEU A 32 -17.72 1.64 -7.05
N GLY A 33 -17.05 2.69 -6.56
CA GLY A 33 -17.44 3.42 -5.36
C GLY A 33 -18.73 4.22 -5.50
N GLY A 34 -19.19 4.47 -6.73
CA GLY A 34 -20.47 5.12 -7.03
C GLY A 34 -20.60 6.56 -6.56
N THR A 35 -19.48 7.18 -6.14
CA THR A 35 -19.46 8.56 -5.69
C THR A 35 -18.49 9.38 -6.55
N VAL A 36 -18.98 10.49 -7.09
CA VAL A 36 -18.16 11.46 -7.82
C VAL A 36 -18.36 12.82 -7.18
N PHE A 37 -17.27 13.46 -6.76
CA PHE A 37 -17.27 14.74 -6.05
C PHE A 37 -18.21 14.79 -4.82
N GLY A 38 -18.33 13.67 -4.10
CA GLY A 38 -19.22 13.60 -2.92
C GLY A 38 -20.72 13.48 -3.24
N LEU A 39 -21.07 13.29 -4.52
CA LEU A 39 -22.44 13.02 -4.97
C LEU A 39 -22.58 11.54 -5.33
N SER A 40 -23.64 10.88 -4.91
CA SER A 40 -23.99 9.52 -5.34
C SER A 40 -24.54 9.55 -6.76
N LEU A 41 -23.79 8.98 -7.71
CA LEU A 41 -24.15 9.01 -9.14
C LEU A 41 -25.17 7.96 -9.54
N LEU A 42 -25.23 6.84 -8.84
CA LEU A 42 -26.07 5.70 -9.21
C LEU A 42 -27.23 5.59 -8.23
N GLY A 43 -28.43 5.84 -8.73
CA GLY A 43 -29.65 5.49 -8.02
C GLY A 43 -29.72 3.98 -7.77
N LYS A 44 -30.62 3.57 -6.86
CA LYS A 44 -30.82 2.16 -6.43
C LYS A 44 -31.22 1.17 -7.53
N GLU A 45 -31.12 1.55 -8.79
CA GLU A 45 -31.63 0.75 -9.93
C GLU A 45 -30.79 -0.52 -10.24
N TYR A 46 -29.49 -0.55 -9.81
CA TYR A 46 -28.63 -1.72 -10.05
C TYR A 46 -28.30 -2.42 -8.73
N ALA A 47 -29.06 -3.45 -8.39
CA ALA A 47 -28.97 -4.16 -7.11
C ALA A 47 -27.57 -4.72 -6.77
N TRP A 48 -26.76 -5.11 -7.75
CA TRP A 48 -25.40 -5.61 -7.52
C TRP A 48 -24.39 -4.48 -7.25
N LEU A 49 -24.54 -3.33 -7.94
CA LEU A 49 -23.74 -2.13 -7.68
C LEU A 49 -24.12 -1.50 -6.35
N GLY A 50 -25.39 -1.52 -5.98
CA GLY A 50 -25.84 -1.02 -4.68
C GLY A 50 -25.18 -1.72 -3.49
N LYS A 51 -25.00 -3.05 -3.56
CA LYS A 51 -24.30 -3.79 -2.51
C LYS A 51 -22.81 -3.42 -2.41
N ILE A 52 -22.13 -3.23 -3.56
CA ILE A 52 -20.71 -2.80 -3.58
C ILE A 52 -20.57 -1.38 -3.04
N GLN A 53 -21.49 -0.48 -3.39
CA GLN A 53 -21.49 0.89 -2.91
C GLN A 53 -21.75 0.97 -1.41
N GLU A 54 -22.71 0.21 -0.90
CA GLU A 54 -22.99 0.11 0.54
C GLU A 54 -21.76 -0.39 1.30
N TYR A 55 -21.06 -1.40 0.74
CA TYR A 55 -19.80 -1.90 1.27
C TYR A 55 -18.69 -0.83 1.24
N MET A 56 -18.58 -0.07 0.17
CA MET A 56 -17.57 0.98 0.01
C MET A 56 -17.86 2.28 0.77
N LEU A 57 -19.09 2.47 1.24
CA LEU A 57 -19.49 3.62 2.07
C LEU A 57 -19.40 3.33 3.56
N ASP A 58 -19.37 2.05 3.95
CA ASP A 58 -19.23 1.66 5.36
C ASP A 58 -17.77 1.78 5.81
N SER A 59 -17.51 2.72 6.72
CA SER A 59 -16.18 3.00 7.27
C SER A 59 -15.51 1.76 7.89
N ASN A 60 -16.30 0.89 8.56
CA ASN A 60 -15.77 -0.31 9.20
C ASN A 60 -15.31 -1.33 8.17
N GLN A 61 -16.01 -1.43 7.07
CA GLN A 61 -15.69 -2.38 6.00
C GLN A 61 -14.45 -1.95 5.23
N ILE A 62 -14.31 -0.65 4.92
CA ILE A 62 -13.11 -0.11 4.28
C ILE A 62 -11.90 -0.22 5.20
N PHE A 63 -12.08 0.03 6.51
CA PHE A 63 -11.03 -0.17 7.49
C PHE A 63 -10.55 -1.62 7.52
N THR A 64 -11.49 -2.57 7.59
CA THR A 64 -11.18 -4.01 7.56
C THR A 64 -10.50 -4.41 6.25
N LEU A 65 -10.95 -3.88 5.11
CA LEU A 65 -10.33 -4.11 3.81
C LEU A 65 -8.87 -3.61 3.77
N ALA A 66 -8.62 -2.41 4.30
CA ALA A 66 -7.27 -1.86 4.36
C ALA A 66 -6.33 -2.73 5.21
N LEU A 67 -6.81 -3.21 6.36
CA LEU A 67 -6.04 -4.15 7.20
C LEU A 67 -5.83 -5.49 6.50
N ALA A 68 -6.85 -6.04 5.84
CA ALA A 68 -6.73 -7.30 5.11
C ALA A 68 -5.69 -7.20 3.97
N LEU A 69 -5.69 -6.10 3.22
CA LEU A 69 -4.66 -5.84 2.20
C LEU A 69 -3.26 -5.75 2.83
N GLY A 70 -3.14 -5.13 4.01
CA GLY A 70 -1.89 -5.08 4.77
C GLY A 70 -1.37 -6.47 5.12
N VAL A 71 -2.24 -7.31 5.67
CA VAL A 71 -1.91 -8.71 5.99
C VAL A 71 -1.44 -9.47 4.76
N VAL A 72 -2.20 -9.41 3.66
CA VAL A 72 -1.84 -10.08 2.40
C VAL A 72 -0.47 -9.63 1.91
N GLN A 73 -0.18 -8.33 1.96
CA GLN A 73 1.09 -7.79 1.50
C GLN A 73 2.27 -8.20 2.40
N ILE A 74 2.09 -8.22 3.72
CA ILE A 74 3.10 -8.70 4.67
C ILE A 74 3.40 -10.19 4.45
N LEU A 75 2.35 -11.03 4.35
CA LEU A 75 2.51 -12.45 4.09
C LEU A 75 3.21 -12.71 2.75
N PHE A 76 2.85 -11.96 1.72
CA PHE A 76 3.52 -12.04 0.42
C PHE A 76 4.98 -11.61 0.47
N GLY A 77 5.30 -10.55 1.23
CA GLY A 77 6.68 -10.12 1.47
C GLY A 77 7.51 -11.22 2.15
N LEU A 78 6.99 -11.81 3.23
CA LEU A 78 7.64 -12.93 3.94
C LEU A 78 7.81 -14.17 3.05
N PHE A 79 6.84 -14.45 2.20
CA PHE A 79 6.94 -15.55 1.22
C PHE A 79 8.09 -15.32 0.25
N ILE A 80 8.20 -14.11 -0.32
CA ILE A 80 9.32 -13.76 -1.21
C ILE A 80 10.64 -13.85 -0.46
N GLN A 81 10.71 -13.37 0.78
CA GLN A 81 11.90 -13.49 1.62
C GLN A 81 12.31 -14.94 1.82
N GLY A 82 11.34 -15.82 2.13
CA GLY A 82 11.57 -17.26 2.27
C GLY A 82 12.14 -17.88 0.99
N VAL A 83 11.52 -17.61 -0.16
CA VAL A 83 11.98 -18.13 -1.46
C VAL A 83 13.38 -17.60 -1.80
N ASN A 84 13.68 -16.33 -1.56
CA ASN A 84 15.00 -15.77 -1.80
C ASN A 84 16.07 -16.41 -0.89
N ARG A 85 15.76 -16.65 0.39
CA ARG A 85 16.68 -17.34 1.31
C ARG A 85 16.94 -18.80 0.90
N ILE A 86 15.94 -19.52 0.37
CA ILE A 86 16.15 -20.86 -0.19
C ILE A 86 17.20 -20.84 -1.28
N ARG A 87 17.12 -19.86 -2.20
CA ARG A 87 18.03 -19.76 -3.35
C ARG A 87 19.44 -19.29 -2.96
N GLN A 88 19.57 -18.49 -1.90
CA GLN A 88 20.87 -17.90 -1.51
C GLN A 88 21.60 -18.72 -0.46
N SER A 89 20.90 -19.27 0.52
CA SER A 89 21.50 -19.84 1.74
C SER A 89 21.00 -21.26 2.06
N GLY A 90 20.18 -21.84 1.20
CA GLY A 90 19.64 -23.19 1.38
C GLY A 90 18.33 -23.22 2.15
N PHE A 91 17.71 -24.43 2.17
CA PHE A 91 16.36 -24.64 2.67
C PHE A 91 16.21 -24.35 4.19
N LEU A 92 17.18 -24.74 4.99
CA LEU A 92 17.11 -24.57 6.44
C LEU A 92 17.14 -23.09 6.87
N SER A 93 17.84 -22.24 6.13
CA SER A 93 17.89 -20.79 6.40
C SER A 93 16.57 -20.06 6.08
N SER A 94 15.66 -20.70 5.37
CA SER A 94 14.35 -20.14 5.01
C SER A 94 13.25 -20.49 6.00
N LEU A 95 13.49 -21.37 6.96
CA LEU A 95 12.50 -21.78 7.95
C LEU A 95 11.96 -20.62 8.81
N PRO A 96 12.76 -19.63 9.27
CA PRO A 96 12.23 -18.50 10.03
C PRO A 96 11.18 -17.65 9.30
N PRO A 97 11.34 -17.20 8.05
CA PRO A 97 10.26 -16.52 7.31
C PRO A 97 8.98 -17.34 7.18
N PHE A 98 9.09 -18.64 6.93
CA PHE A 98 7.91 -19.52 6.90
C PHE A 98 7.31 -19.72 8.29
N GLY A 99 8.11 -19.81 9.34
CA GLY A 99 7.66 -19.79 10.73
C GLY A 99 6.85 -18.52 11.04
N TRP A 100 7.28 -17.36 10.55
CA TRP A 100 6.53 -16.11 10.68
C TRP A 100 5.19 -16.15 9.96
N ILE A 101 5.13 -16.70 8.74
CA ILE A 101 3.87 -16.85 8.00
C ILE A 101 2.89 -17.71 8.80
N ILE A 102 3.34 -18.88 9.30
CA ILE A 102 2.52 -19.79 10.08
C ILE A 102 2.03 -19.10 11.36
N LEU A 103 2.90 -18.39 12.08
CA LEU A 103 2.56 -17.69 13.30
C LEU A 103 1.52 -16.58 13.05
N LEU A 104 1.73 -15.74 12.06
CA LEU A 104 0.80 -14.64 11.74
C LEU A 104 -0.56 -15.15 11.28
N VAL A 105 -0.60 -16.17 10.42
CA VAL A 105 -1.87 -16.80 10.00
C VAL A 105 -2.60 -17.45 11.18
N SER A 106 -1.88 -18.14 12.07
CA SER A 106 -2.48 -18.74 13.27
C SER A 106 -3.04 -17.69 14.22
N LEU A 107 -2.32 -16.56 14.42
CA LEU A 107 -2.80 -15.47 15.27
C LEU A 107 -4.06 -14.80 14.69
N LEU A 108 -4.11 -14.64 13.36
CA LEU A 108 -5.30 -14.14 12.68
C LEU A 108 -6.50 -15.07 12.85
N ASP A 109 -6.29 -16.38 12.77
CA ASP A 109 -7.37 -17.34 12.97
C ASP A 109 -7.87 -17.35 14.42
N ILE A 110 -6.97 -17.31 15.40
CA ILE A 110 -7.32 -17.24 16.83
C ILE A 110 -8.07 -15.93 17.15
N GLY A 111 -7.60 -14.79 16.62
CA GLY A 111 -8.15 -13.48 16.95
C GLY A 111 -9.42 -13.12 16.21
N TYR A 112 -9.52 -13.44 14.93
CA TYR A 112 -10.56 -12.93 14.04
C TYR A 112 -11.43 -14.02 13.40
N LEU A 113 -10.83 -15.02 12.76
CA LEU A 113 -11.58 -16.01 11.98
C LEU A 113 -12.23 -17.09 12.87
N LYS A 114 -11.56 -17.52 13.92
CA LYS A 114 -12.01 -18.55 14.88
C LYS A 114 -12.47 -19.86 14.22
N MET A 115 -11.96 -20.16 13.03
CA MET A 115 -12.39 -21.32 12.24
C MET A 115 -11.80 -22.64 12.75
N ALA A 116 -10.57 -22.59 13.26
CA ALA A 116 -9.82 -23.77 13.67
C ALA A 116 -9.10 -23.57 15.02
N ALA A 117 -9.78 -22.96 16.00
CA ALA A 117 -9.18 -22.52 17.26
C ALA A 117 -8.25 -23.53 17.95
N PRO A 118 -8.57 -24.84 18.09
CA PRO A 118 -7.63 -25.80 18.70
C PRO A 118 -6.39 -26.04 17.82
N ILE A 119 -6.55 -26.11 16.50
CA ILE A 119 -5.45 -26.37 15.55
C ILE A 119 -4.55 -25.12 15.47
N SER A 120 -5.14 -23.94 15.42
CA SER A 120 -4.40 -22.65 15.32
C SER A 120 -3.50 -22.43 16.53
N THR A 121 -3.89 -22.89 17.71
CA THR A 121 -3.03 -22.82 18.89
C THR A 121 -1.79 -23.71 18.74
N TYR A 122 -1.94 -24.93 18.22
CA TYR A 122 -0.78 -25.81 17.98
C TYR A 122 0.11 -25.29 16.84
N THR A 123 -0.48 -24.76 15.77
CA THR A 123 0.27 -24.18 14.65
C THR A 123 1.01 -22.91 15.04
N SER A 124 0.48 -22.09 15.96
CA SER A 124 1.19 -20.94 16.50
C SER A 124 2.44 -21.34 17.27
N TRP A 125 2.36 -22.37 18.13
CA TRP A 125 3.51 -22.92 18.82
C TRP A 125 4.55 -23.52 17.86
N LEU A 126 4.10 -24.17 16.78
CA LEU A 126 5.01 -24.63 15.72
C LEU A 126 5.73 -23.46 15.06
N GLY A 127 5.03 -22.36 14.74
CA GLY A 127 5.63 -21.15 14.19
C GLY A 127 6.70 -20.55 15.11
N VAL A 128 6.39 -20.43 16.41
CA VAL A 128 7.34 -19.97 17.44
C VAL A 128 8.56 -20.89 17.49
N ALA A 129 8.37 -22.20 17.51
CA ALA A 129 9.48 -23.15 17.54
C ALA A 129 10.38 -23.05 16.31
N LEU A 130 9.81 -22.88 15.11
CA LEU A 130 10.57 -22.69 13.87
C LEU A 130 11.42 -21.43 13.91
N ILE A 131 10.86 -20.31 14.38
CA ILE A 131 11.59 -19.05 14.52
C ILE A 131 12.72 -19.22 15.55
N MET A 132 12.42 -19.82 16.71
CA MET A 132 13.35 -19.91 17.85
C MET A 132 14.56 -20.80 17.56
N PHE A 133 14.33 -21.94 16.89
CA PHE A 133 15.41 -22.92 16.66
C PHE A 133 16.20 -22.69 15.37
N PHE A 134 15.60 -22.05 14.34
CA PHE A 134 16.20 -21.91 13.03
C PHE A 134 16.63 -20.47 12.68
N SER A 135 16.51 -19.51 13.62
CA SER A 135 16.88 -18.11 13.41
C SER A 135 18.33 -17.94 13.00
N ASP A 136 19.27 -18.63 13.64
CA ASP A 136 20.69 -18.62 13.29
C ASP A 136 21.34 -19.99 13.55
N MET A 137 21.70 -20.67 12.47
CA MET A 137 22.31 -21.99 12.53
C MET A 137 23.81 -21.98 12.87
N GLN A 138 24.46 -20.82 12.82
CA GLN A 138 25.90 -20.72 13.08
C GLN A 138 26.21 -20.59 14.56
N MET A 139 25.23 -20.25 15.39
CA MET A 139 25.39 -20.11 16.84
C MET A 139 25.11 -21.40 17.58
N GLY A 140 25.70 -21.58 18.75
CA GLY A 140 25.37 -22.67 19.67
C GLY A 140 23.93 -22.58 20.18
N ILE A 141 23.41 -23.68 20.78
CA ILE A 141 21.98 -23.80 21.17
C ILE A 141 21.52 -22.63 22.04
N LEU A 142 22.31 -22.19 23.00
CA LEU A 142 21.96 -21.08 23.88
C LEU A 142 21.89 -19.74 23.13
N GLY A 143 22.79 -19.51 22.17
CA GLY A 143 22.77 -18.34 21.30
C GLY A 143 21.56 -18.32 20.36
N ARG A 144 21.15 -19.49 19.84
CA ARG A 144 19.94 -19.62 19.00
C ARG A 144 18.69 -19.24 19.76
N ILE A 145 18.54 -19.73 20.99
CA ILE A 145 17.38 -19.38 21.83
C ILE A 145 17.34 -17.88 22.11
N GLY A 146 18.46 -17.28 22.50
CA GLY A 146 18.54 -15.83 22.76
C GLY A 146 18.19 -15.01 21.50
N LYS A 147 18.74 -15.36 20.35
CA LYS A 147 18.43 -14.69 19.08
C LYS A 147 17.00 -14.93 18.63
N GLY A 148 16.48 -16.16 18.80
CA GLY A 148 15.10 -16.49 18.48
C GLY A 148 14.10 -15.69 19.32
N LEU A 149 14.35 -15.47 20.61
CA LEU A 149 13.55 -14.59 21.47
C LEU A 149 13.60 -13.14 20.99
N TRP A 150 14.79 -12.66 20.58
CA TRP A 150 14.93 -11.33 20.00
C TRP A 150 14.17 -11.19 18.66
N ASP A 151 14.23 -12.22 17.82
CA ASP A 151 13.50 -12.23 16.55
C ASP A 151 11.98 -12.29 16.79
N LEU A 152 11.49 -13.02 17.79
CA LEU A 152 10.08 -13.02 18.19
C LEU A 152 9.58 -11.63 18.62
N TYR A 153 10.45 -10.80 19.22
CA TYR A 153 10.12 -9.40 19.48
C TYR A 153 9.78 -8.63 18.19
N GLY A 154 10.27 -9.10 17.04
CA GLY A 154 9.93 -8.58 15.70
C GLY A 154 8.42 -8.58 15.38
N ILE A 155 7.59 -9.31 16.16
CA ILE A 155 6.12 -9.27 16.04
C ILE A 155 5.58 -7.84 16.20
N THR A 156 6.19 -7.05 17.06
CA THR A 156 5.83 -5.63 17.24
C THR A 156 6.08 -4.80 16.00
N GLY A 157 7.11 -5.15 15.21
CA GLY A 157 7.38 -4.56 13.91
C GLY A 157 6.30 -4.86 12.89
N PHE A 158 5.85 -6.12 12.79
CA PHE A 158 4.74 -6.50 11.90
C PHE A 158 3.44 -5.81 12.29
N PHE A 159 3.19 -5.64 13.59
CA PHE A 159 2.02 -4.89 14.07
C PHE A 159 2.11 -3.42 13.65
N GLY A 160 3.28 -2.79 13.78
CA GLY A 160 3.53 -1.43 13.30
C GLY A 160 3.39 -1.30 11.79
N ASP A 161 3.88 -2.28 11.03
CA ASP A 161 3.72 -2.33 9.58
C ASP A 161 2.23 -2.45 9.20
N LEU A 162 1.45 -3.31 9.89
CA LEU A 162 0.01 -3.44 9.68
C LEU A 162 -0.74 -2.14 9.97
N LEU A 163 -0.43 -1.47 11.09
CA LEU A 163 -1.04 -0.19 11.43
C LEU A 163 -0.74 0.90 10.39
N SER A 164 0.37 0.79 9.65
CA SER A 164 0.69 1.72 8.57
C SER A 164 -0.33 1.67 7.41
N TYR A 165 -1.06 0.54 7.23
CA TYR A 165 -2.13 0.43 6.22
C TYR A 165 -3.40 1.20 6.59
N ILE A 166 -3.63 1.51 7.87
CA ILE A 166 -4.74 2.37 8.31
C ILE A 166 -4.65 3.75 7.65
N ARG A 167 -3.47 4.19 7.27
CA ARG A 167 -3.27 5.46 6.56
C ARG A 167 -3.98 5.51 5.21
N LEU A 168 -4.07 4.38 4.49
CA LEU A 168 -4.81 4.32 3.23
C LEU A 168 -6.30 4.53 3.46
N PHE A 169 -6.85 3.89 4.51
CA PHE A 169 -8.22 4.10 4.96
C PHE A 169 -8.46 5.57 5.35
N ALA A 170 -7.58 6.13 6.21
CA ALA A 170 -7.71 7.50 6.68
C ALA A 170 -7.69 8.53 5.54
N LEU A 171 -6.83 8.32 4.52
CA LEU A 171 -6.76 9.19 3.34
C LEU A 171 -8.05 9.13 2.52
N GLY A 172 -8.57 7.91 2.27
CA GLY A 172 -9.82 7.73 1.53
C GLY A 172 -11.01 8.38 2.23
N MET A 173 -11.14 8.13 3.53
CA MET A 173 -12.21 8.72 4.35
C MET A 173 -12.09 10.24 4.45
N SER A 174 -10.90 10.77 4.66
CA SER A 174 -10.66 12.22 4.73
C SER A 174 -11.08 12.92 3.43
N SER A 175 -10.71 12.37 2.28
CA SER A 175 -11.07 12.92 0.97
C SER A 175 -12.59 12.86 0.72
N ALA A 176 -13.25 11.75 1.12
CA ALA A 176 -14.71 11.61 0.99
C ALA A 176 -15.47 12.63 1.87
N ILE A 177 -15.06 12.75 3.14
CA ILE A 177 -15.66 13.69 4.09
C ILE A 177 -15.44 15.14 3.62
N LEU A 178 -14.23 15.47 3.16
CA LEU A 178 -13.93 16.81 2.66
C LEU A 178 -14.79 17.15 1.43
N GLY A 179 -14.98 16.19 0.51
CA GLY A 179 -15.89 16.38 -0.63
C GLY A 179 -17.33 16.65 -0.22
N PHE A 180 -17.84 15.92 0.77
CA PHE A 180 -19.19 16.15 1.35
C PHE A 180 -19.30 17.52 2.01
N VAL A 181 -18.31 17.91 2.82
CA VAL A 181 -18.28 19.21 3.51
C VAL A 181 -18.23 20.36 2.51
N VAL A 182 -17.42 20.27 1.45
CA VAL A 182 -17.38 21.27 0.39
C VAL A 182 -18.75 21.45 -0.26
N ASN A 183 -19.45 20.35 -0.58
CA ASN A 183 -20.80 20.42 -1.14
C ASN A 183 -21.79 21.09 -0.18
N THR A 184 -21.78 20.69 1.09
CA THR A 184 -22.69 21.22 2.10
C THR A 184 -22.51 22.72 2.32
N ILE A 185 -21.25 23.16 2.49
CA ILE A 185 -20.93 24.59 2.68
C ILE A 185 -21.29 25.38 1.42
N SER A 186 -21.00 24.83 0.22
CA SER A 186 -21.34 25.50 -1.03
C SER A 186 -22.84 25.76 -1.14
N LEU A 187 -23.68 24.78 -0.79
CA LEU A 187 -25.15 24.94 -0.78
C LEU A 187 -25.60 25.97 0.23
N GLN A 188 -25.04 25.98 1.43
CA GLN A 188 -25.35 26.99 2.45
C GLN A 188 -25.02 28.42 1.99
N ILE A 189 -23.88 28.61 1.32
CA ILE A 189 -23.49 29.91 0.76
C ILE A 189 -24.51 30.37 -0.30
N LYS A 190 -24.94 29.44 -1.17
CA LYS A 190 -25.95 29.73 -2.21
C LYS A 190 -27.24 30.25 -1.62
N ASP A 191 -27.71 29.62 -0.53
CA ASP A 191 -29.01 29.91 0.08
C ASP A 191 -28.97 31.15 1.01
N SER A 192 -27.78 31.51 1.53
CA SER A 192 -27.63 32.62 2.47
C SER A 192 -27.55 33.99 1.79
N ILE A 193 -27.12 34.11 0.53
CA ILE A 193 -26.86 35.38 -0.16
C ILE A 193 -27.62 35.45 -1.50
N PRO A 194 -28.70 36.20 -1.62
CA PRO A 194 -29.61 36.14 -2.77
C PRO A 194 -28.98 36.44 -4.13
N ILE A 195 -28.09 37.42 -4.23
CA ILE A 195 -27.52 37.89 -5.51
C ILE A 195 -26.12 37.31 -5.78
N LEU A 196 -25.24 37.36 -4.78
CA LEU A 196 -23.86 36.88 -4.88
C LEU A 196 -23.70 35.36 -4.57
N GLY A 197 -24.69 34.75 -3.90
CA GLY A 197 -24.66 33.36 -3.50
C GLY A 197 -24.37 32.37 -4.63
N PRO A 198 -25.04 32.43 -5.79
CA PRO A 198 -24.75 31.52 -6.89
C PRO A 198 -23.32 31.64 -7.46
N ILE A 199 -22.76 32.85 -7.48
CA ILE A 199 -21.38 33.08 -7.95
C ILE A 199 -20.38 32.49 -6.95
N LEU A 200 -20.54 32.80 -5.67
CA LEU A 200 -19.70 32.28 -4.59
C LEU A 200 -19.81 30.76 -4.46
N PHE A 201 -20.98 30.19 -4.67
CA PHE A 201 -21.23 28.75 -4.73
C PHE A 201 -20.31 28.08 -5.77
N VAL A 202 -20.30 28.58 -7.02
CA VAL A 202 -19.48 28.00 -8.08
C VAL A 202 -18.00 28.13 -7.78
N ILE A 203 -17.56 29.30 -7.30
CA ILE A 203 -16.15 29.54 -6.97
C ILE A 203 -15.72 28.60 -5.84
N PHE A 204 -16.49 28.50 -4.76
CA PHE A 204 -16.18 27.64 -3.61
C PHE A 204 -16.16 26.17 -3.98
N LEU A 205 -17.06 25.74 -4.86
CA LEU A 205 -17.14 24.36 -5.36
C LEU A 205 -15.88 24.01 -6.17
N ILE A 206 -15.47 24.88 -7.11
CA ILE A 206 -14.26 24.66 -7.93
C ILE A 206 -13.00 24.65 -7.06
N VAL A 207 -12.84 25.62 -6.18
CA VAL A 207 -11.66 25.75 -5.32
C VAL A 207 -11.61 24.59 -4.31
N GLY A 208 -12.73 24.28 -3.66
CA GLY A 208 -12.82 23.21 -2.65
C GLY A 208 -12.54 21.83 -3.23
N HIS A 209 -13.21 21.47 -4.33
CA HIS A 209 -12.94 20.19 -4.98
C HIS A 209 -11.56 20.14 -5.65
N GLY A 210 -11.06 21.23 -6.17
CA GLY A 210 -9.71 21.36 -6.71
C GLY A 210 -8.66 21.07 -5.62
N ALA A 211 -8.81 21.70 -4.45
CA ALA A 211 -7.94 21.48 -3.30
C ALA A 211 -8.02 20.03 -2.81
N ASN A 212 -9.24 19.47 -2.66
CA ASN A 212 -9.43 18.06 -2.27
C ASN A 212 -8.75 17.10 -3.25
N MET A 213 -8.89 17.34 -4.55
CA MET A 213 -8.26 16.52 -5.59
C MET A 213 -6.73 16.58 -5.52
N MET A 214 -6.15 17.78 -5.28
CA MET A 214 -4.70 17.92 -5.12
C MET A 214 -4.18 17.18 -3.88
N LEU A 215 -4.86 17.30 -2.75
CA LEU A 215 -4.49 16.58 -1.52
C LEU A 215 -4.61 15.06 -1.69
N ALA A 216 -5.69 14.59 -2.30
CA ALA A 216 -5.90 13.18 -2.58
C ALA A 216 -4.83 12.64 -3.55
N MET A 217 -4.45 13.40 -4.57
CA MET A 217 -3.42 13.02 -5.54
C MET A 217 -2.04 12.91 -4.91
N LEU A 218 -1.64 13.88 -4.07
CA LEU A 218 -0.39 13.82 -3.33
C LEU A 218 -0.36 12.63 -2.34
N GLY A 219 -1.44 12.45 -1.59
CA GLY A 219 -1.54 11.36 -0.62
C GLY A 219 -1.53 9.99 -1.27
N SER A 220 -2.24 9.82 -2.39
CA SER A 220 -2.27 8.55 -3.13
C SER A 220 -0.93 8.18 -3.79
N PHE A 221 -0.04 9.13 -3.99
CA PHE A 221 1.32 8.88 -4.44
C PHE A 221 2.27 8.57 -3.27
N VAL A 222 2.31 9.44 -2.26
CA VAL A 222 3.28 9.37 -1.16
C VAL A 222 3.06 8.15 -0.26
N HIS A 223 1.78 7.85 0.09
CA HIS A 223 1.51 6.79 1.05
C HIS A 223 1.74 5.39 0.49
N PRO A 224 1.28 5.01 -0.71
CA PRO A 224 1.63 3.73 -1.31
C PRO A 224 3.12 3.56 -1.58
N MET A 225 3.83 4.63 -1.98
CA MET A 225 5.29 4.57 -2.11
C MET A 225 5.95 4.19 -0.80
N ARG A 226 5.57 4.83 0.30
CA ARG A 226 6.10 4.50 1.61
C ARG A 226 5.80 3.05 1.99
N LEU A 227 4.57 2.57 1.82
CA LEU A 227 4.19 1.19 2.10
C LEU A 227 5.03 0.19 1.29
N THR A 228 5.34 0.51 0.03
CA THR A 228 6.17 -0.35 -0.82
C THR A 228 7.63 -0.34 -0.39
N PHE A 229 8.23 0.84 -0.19
CA PHE A 229 9.68 0.94 0.06
C PHE A 229 10.06 0.64 1.51
N VAL A 230 9.22 1.01 2.48
CA VAL A 230 9.55 0.83 3.90
C VAL A 230 9.02 -0.51 4.40
N GLU A 231 7.73 -0.76 4.23
CA GLU A 231 7.09 -1.94 4.81
C GLU A 231 7.31 -3.20 3.96
N PHE A 232 7.01 -3.13 2.65
CA PHE A 232 7.07 -4.33 1.79
C PHE A 232 8.52 -4.77 1.53
N TYR A 233 9.43 -3.87 1.16
CA TYR A 233 10.82 -4.26 0.88
C TYR A 233 11.55 -4.75 2.12
N LYS A 234 11.26 -4.17 3.29
CA LYS A 234 11.76 -4.67 4.58
C LYS A 234 11.30 -6.12 4.81
N ASN A 235 10.00 -6.39 4.65
CA ASN A 235 9.41 -7.72 4.87
C ASN A 235 9.83 -8.72 3.78
N ALA A 236 10.12 -8.27 2.57
CA ALA A 236 10.68 -9.10 1.50
C ALA A 236 12.19 -9.38 1.67
N GLY A 237 12.84 -8.79 2.70
CA GLY A 237 14.26 -8.94 2.93
C GLY A 237 15.13 -8.34 1.82
N PHE A 238 14.64 -7.28 1.16
CA PHE A 238 15.38 -6.61 0.11
C PHE A 238 16.52 -5.75 0.71
N THR A 239 17.74 -6.14 0.43
CA THR A 239 18.95 -5.37 0.76
C THR A 239 19.41 -4.68 -0.52
N GLY A 240 19.13 -3.37 -0.63
CA GLY A 240 19.61 -2.56 -1.74
C GLY A 240 21.12 -2.31 -1.67
N GLY A 241 21.71 -1.75 -2.73
CA GLY A 241 23.10 -1.25 -2.69
C GLY A 241 24.12 -2.11 -3.40
N GLY A 242 23.80 -2.76 -4.51
CA GLY A 242 24.79 -3.35 -5.41
C GLY A 242 25.41 -2.31 -6.34
N LYS A 243 26.68 -2.51 -6.73
CA LYS A 243 27.25 -1.80 -7.86
C LYS A 243 26.70 -2.41 -9.16
N ALA A 244 26.38 -1.55 -10.14
CA ALA A 244 26.00 -2.03 -11.46
C ALA A 244 27.09 -2.94 -12.04
N TYR A 245 26.68 -4.07 -12.61
CA TYR A 245 27.63 -4.98 -13.26
C TYR A 245 28.31 -4.27 -14.41
N ALA A 246 29.57 -3.92 -14.24
CA ALA A 246 30.39 -3.27 -15.24
C ALA A 246 31.81 -3.91 -15.25
N PRO A 247 31.91 -5.20 -15.67
CA PRO A 247 33.21 -5.83 -15.79
C PRO A 247 33.95 -5.21 -16.99
N PHE A 248 35.11 -4.64 -16.74
CA PHE A 248 36.03 -4.16 -17.80
C PHE A 248 35.42 -3.16 -18.79
N SER A 249 34.68 -2.14 -18.34
CA SER A 249 34.27 -1.05 -19.23
C SER A 249 35.46 -0.13 -19.53
N ARG A 250 35.84 -0.05 -20.79
CA ARG A 250 36.78 0.97 -21.27
C ARG A 250 36.14 2.35 -21.04
N LYS A 251 36.75 3.21 -20.21
CA LYS A 251 36.30 4.59 -20.09
C LYS A 251 36.29 5.22 -21.47
N LYS A 252 35.12 5.56 -22.04
CA LYS A 252 35.04 6.43 -23.19
C LYS A 252 35.65 7.76 -22.77
N GLN A 253 36.80 8.11 -23.27
CA GLN A 253 37.30 9.47 -23.17
C GLN A 253 36.31 10.35 -23.91
N ASP A 254 35.71 11.29 -23.18
CA ASP A 254 34.87 12.36 -23.79
C ASP A 254 35.78 13.21 -24.67
N THR A 255 35.71 12.98 -25.96
CA THR A 255 36.37 13.79 -27.02
C THR A 255 35.66 15.13 -27.21
N LYS A 256 35.25 15.79 -26.12
CA LYS A 256 34.57 17.09 -26.16
C LYS A 256 35.50 18.31 -26.07
N HIS A 257 36.82 18.13 -26.02
CA HIS A 257 37.76 19.26 -25.86
C HIS A 257 38.80 19.44 -27.00
N GLN A 258 38.52 18.94 -28.20
CA GLN A 258 39.46 19.15 -29.32
C GLN A 258 38.92 19.99 -30.49
N ASN A 259 37.80 20.65 -30.39
CA ASN A 259 37.32 21.55 -31.43
C ASN A 259 37.13 22.99 -30.91
N ALA A 260 38.12 23.52 -30.20
CA ALA A 260 38.20 24.94 -29.84
C ALA A 260 39.67 25.38 -29.95
N THR A 261 40.18 25.46 -31.16
CA THR A 261 41.26 26.34 -31.60
C THR A 261 41.03 26.71 -33.06
#